data_16939cd9ca6f8723ba4e9eb065e1d9da
#
_entry.id   16939cd9ca6f8723ba4e9eb065e1d9da
#
_cell.length_a   1.000
_cell.length_b   1.000
_cell.length_c   1.000
_cell.angle_alpha   90.00
_cell.angle_beta   90.00
_cell.angle_gamma   90.00
#
_symmetry.space_group_name_H-M   'P 1'
#
loop_
_entity.id
_entity.type
_entity.pdbx_description
1 polymer ?
#
loop_
_entity_poly.entity_id
_entity_poly.type
_entity_poly.pdbx_seq_one_letter_code
_entity_poly.pdbx_strand_id
1 'polypeptide(L)'
;MPYINVKTNVDITKKTEVALKTAVARAMEESFPGKTENWLMVNIEGFCAMYFGGSDLPCVMFEVDILGVQSDEAYALMTEKMCSIAEKEMKISPDRVYVKYGEYTKWGWNNMNF
;
A
#
# COMPACT_ATOMS: atom_id res chain seq x y z
N MET A 1 -1.18 12.94 -5.82
CA MET A 1 -1.94 11.88 -6.51
C MET A 1 -1.32 10.51 -6.21
N PRO A 2 -1.72 9.83 -5.16
CA PRO A 2 -1.28 8.45 -4.91
C PRO A 2 -2.39 7.44 -5.18
N TYR A 3 -1.97 6.24 -5.58
CA TYR A 3 -2.81 5.06 -5.67
C TYR A 3 -2.09 3.92 -4.95
N ILE A 4 -2.75 3.29 -4.00
CA ILE A 4 -2.17 2.18 -3.26
C ILE A 4 -3.07 0.97 -3.43
N ASN A 5 -2.48 -0.12 -3.91
CA ASN A 5 -3.17 -1.39 -4.12
C ASN A 5 -2.62 -2.42 -3.15
N VAL A 6 -3.51 -3.03 -2.38
CA VAL A 6 -3.18 -4.06 -1.39
C VAL A 6 -3.75 -5.38 -1.89
N LYS A 7 -2.87 -6.34 -2.19
CA LYS A 7 -3.27 -7.68 -2.61
C LYS A 7 -2.72 -8.70 -1.63
N THR A 8 -3.59 -9.53 -1.09
CA THR A 8 -3.19 -10.54 -0.11
C THR A 8 -3.97 -11.83 -0.33
N ASN A 9 -3.39 -12.94 0.13
CA ASN A 9 -4.07 -14.24 0.09
C ASN A 9 -4.87 -14.52 1.37
N VAL A 10 -4.78 -13.67 2.40
CA VAL A 10 -5.63 -13.82 3.57
C VAL A 10 -7.02 -13.26 3.31
N ASP A 11 -8.02 -13.77 4.03
CA ASP A 11 -9.36 -13.22 3.96
C ASP A 11 -9.41 -11.85 4.65
N ILE A 12 -10.12 -10.90 4.05
CA ILE A 12 -10.24 -9.54 4.58
C ILE A 12 -11.69 -9.28 4.93
N THR A 13 -11.97 -9.19 6.24
CA THR A 13 -13.28 -8.80 6.72
C THR A 13 -13.49 -7.30 6.50
N LYS A 14 -14.73 -6.84 6.55
CA LYS A 14 -15.03 -5.40 6.42
C LYS A 14 -14.31 -4.58 7.50
N LYS A 15 -14.21 -5.11 8.71
CA LYS A 15 -13.50 -4.45 9.81
C LYS A 15 -12.01 -4.29 9.49
N THR A 16 -11.37 -5.34 9.01
CA THR A 16 -9.94 -5.31 8.63
C THR A 16 -9.73 -4.38 7.43
N GLU A 17 -10.63 -4.41 6.45
CA GLU A 17 -10.57 -3.52 5.29
C GLU A 17 -10.53 -2.06 5.71
N VAL A 18 -11.42 -1.64 6.61
CA VAL A 18 -11.47 -0.27 7.10
C VAL A 18 -10.21 0.10 7.90
N ALA A 19 -9.72 -0.83 8.73
CA ALA A 19 -8.48 -0.62 9.48
C ALA A 19 -7.29 -0.46 8.55
N LEU A 20 -7.20 -1.28 7.49
CA LEU A 20 -6.14 -1.18 6.48
C LEU A 20 -6.21 0.15 5.73
N LYS A 21 -7.38 0.53 5.26
CA LYS A 21 -7.59 1.80 4.55
C LYS A 21 -7.08 2.97 5.38
N THR A 22 -7.46 3.01 6.65
CA THR A 22 -7.08 4.08 7.55
C THR A 22 -5.58 4.08 7.84
N ALA A 23 -5.02 2.91 8.13
CA ALA A 23 -3.59 2.78 8.46
C ALA A 23 -2.71 3.12 7.26
N VAL A 24 -3.08 2.66 6.07
CA VAL A 24 -2.34 2.93 4.83
C VAL A 24 -2.36 4.43 4.50
N ALA A 25 -3.50 5.08 4.64
CA ALA A 25 -3.60 6.53 4.41
C ALA A 25 -2.70 7.31 5.38
N ARG A 26 -2.71 6.94 6.65
CA ARG A 26 -1.86 7.59 7.64
C ARG A 26 -0.38 7.36 7.36
N ALA A 27 0.00 6.14 7.01
CA ALA A 27 1.39 5.82 6.67
C ALA A 27 1.88 6.67 5.51
N MET A 28 1.05 6.84 4.48
CA MET A 28 1.38 7.68 3.34
C MET A 28 1.54 9.15 3.75
N GLU A 29 0.63 9.68 4.53
CA GLU A 29 0.71 11.08 4.98
C GLU A 29 1.94 11.35 5.83
N GLU A 30 2.31 10.39 6.67
CA GLU A 30 3.49 10.51 7.54
C GLU A 30 4.81 10.34 6.79
N SER A 31 4.79 9.57 5.70
CA SER A 31 6.02 9.24 4.96
C SER A 31 6.28 10.18 3.78
N PHE A 32 5.23 10.65 3.11
CA PHE A 32 5.31 11.40 1.86
C PHE A 32 4.85 12.84 2.08
N PRO A 33 5.79 13.79 2.28
CA PRO A 33 5.43 15.20 2.46
C PRO A 33 4.51 15.72 1.35
N GLY A 34 3.45 16.40 1.74
CA GLY A 34 2.50 17.00 0.81
C GLY A 34 1.42 16.06 0.26
N LYS A 35 1.47 14.76 0.57
CA LYS A 35 0.43 13.83 0.16
C LYS A 35 -0.65 13.75 1.25
N THR A 36 -1.92 13.72 0.84
CA THR A 36 -3.05 13.65 1.78
C THR A 36 -4.05 12.60 1.34
N GLU A 37 -4.83 12.10 2.28
CA GLU A 37 -5.86 11.09 2.01
C GLU A 37 -6.91 11.58 1.02
N ASN A 38 -7.14 12.89 0.93
CA ASN A 38 -8.12 13.45 -0.01
C ASN A 38 -7.83 13.08 -1.47
N TRP A 39 -6.58 12.80 -1.81
CA TRP A 39 -6.15 12.46 -3.15
C TRP A 39 -5.76 10.99 -3.31
N LEU A 40 -5.90 10.20 -2.25
CA LEU A 40 -5.49 8.81 -2.23
C LEU A 40 -6.63 7.92 -2.69
N MET A 41 -6.34 7.08 -3.68
CA MET A 41 -7.22 5.97 -4.06
C MET A 41 -6.60 4.68 -3.51
N VAL A 42 -7.38 3.89 -2.77
CA VAL A 42 -6.93 2.61 -2.20
C VAL A 42 -7.81 1.50 -2.73
N ASN A 43 -7.17 0.45 -3.22
CA ASN A 43 -7.85 -0.81 -3.55
C ASN A 43 -7.34 -1.90 -2.62
N ILE A 44 -8.23 -2.72 -2.09
CA ILE A 44 -7.88 -3.81 -1.18
C ILE A 44 -8.53 -5.08 -1.72
N GLU A 45 -7.68 -6.08 -2.06
CA GLU A 45 -8.12 -7.36 -2.56
C GLU A 45 -7.61 -8.47 -1.66
N GLY A 46 -8.53 -9.10 -0.94
CA GLY A 46 -8.23 -10.25 -0.11
C GLY A 46 -8.53 -11.56 -0.83
N PHE A 47 -8.12 -12.65 -0.21
CA PHE A 47 -8.41 -14.01 -0.67
C PHE A 47 -7.90 -14.29 -2.09
N CYS A 48 -6.80 -13.65 -2.47
CA CYS A 48 -6.18 -13.87 -3.78
C CYS A 48 -5.37 -15.18 -3.77
N ALA A 49 -5.25 -15.81 -4.93
CA ALA A 49 -4.34 -16.94 -5.09
C ALA A 49 -2.93 -16.38 -5.24
N MET A 50 -2.13 -16.44 -4.18
CA MET A 50 -0.78 -15.85 -4.14
C MET A 50 0.20 -16.80 -3.48
N TYR A 51 1.40 -16.86 -4.05
CA TYR A 51 2.50 -17.64 -3.54
C TYR A 51 3.71 -16.74 -3.37
N PHE A 52 4.39 -16.90 -2.25
CA PHE A 52 5.66 -16.21 -1.99
C PHE A 52 6.70 -17.29 -1.67
N GLY A 53 7.79 -17.32 -2.44
CA GLY A 53 8.80 -18.35 -2.26
C GLY A 53 8.26 -19.77 -2.48
N GLY A 54 7.26 -19.93 -3.33
CA GLY A 54 6.63 -21.21 -3.61
C GLY A 54 5.62 -21.67 -2.55
N SER A 55 5.31 -20.84 -1.55
CA SER A 55 4.41 -21.18 -0.45
C SER A 55 3.19 -20.28 -0.44
N ASP A 56 2.03 -20.84 -0.15
CA ASP A 56 0.77 -20.09 -0.01
C ASP A 56 0.48 -19.64 1.43
N LEU A 57 1.47 -19.71 2.32
CA LEU A 57 1.35 -19.08 3.63
C LEU A 57 1.02 -17.59 3.45
N PRO A 58 0.42 -16.94 4.46
CA PRO A 58 0.00 -15.53 4.33
C PRO A 58 1.10 -14.62 3.78
N CYS A 59 0.75 -13.84 2.77
CA CYS A 59 1.64 -12.86 2.16
C CYS A 59 0.83 -11.67 1.64
N VAL A 60 1.51 -10.55 1.38
CA VAL A 60 0.87 -9.34 0.87
C VAL A 60 1.82 -8.58 -0.04
N MET A 61 1.25 -8.00 -1.09
CA MET A 61 1.92 -7.03 -1.97
C MET A 61 1.25 -5.68 -1.79
N PHE A 62 2.05 -4.68 -1.42
CA PHE A 62 1.61 -3.29 -1.47
C PHE A 62 2.20 -2.64 -2.72
N GLU A 63 1.35 -2.13 -3.58
CA GLU A 63 1.75 -1.40 -4.78
C GLU A 63 1.44 0.08 -4.55
N VAL A 64 2.47 0.91 -4.51
CA VAL A 64 2.35 2.33 -4.20
C VAL A 64 2.76 3.12 -5.43
N ASP A 65 1.80 3.76 -6.09
CA ASP A 65 2.02 4.57 -7.26
C ASP A 65 1.79 6.03 -6.91
N ILE A 66 2.69 6.91 -7.34
CA ILE A 66 2.57 8.34 -7.07
C ILE A 66 2.88 9.16 -8.31
N LEU A 67 2.27 10.33 -8.39
CA LEU A 67 2.69 11.38 -9.32
C LEU A 67 3.90 12.08 -8.69
N GLY A 68 5.00 12.14 -9.45
CA GLY A 68 6.24 12.72 -8.96
C GLY A 68 7.14 11.69 -8.29
N VAL A 69 8.06 12.16 -7.46
CA VAL A 69 9.06 11.33 -6.79
C VAL A 69 9.15 11.70 -5.32
N GLN A 70 9.63 10.75 -4.52
CA GLN A 70 9.93 10.97 -3.11
C GLN A 70 11.41 10.63 -2.87
N SER A 71 11.92 10.97 -1.70
CA SER A 71 13.29 10.62 -1.31
C SER A 71 13.41 9.13 -0.99
N ASP A 72 14.62 8.60 -1.05
CA ASP A 72 14.88 7.22 -0.65
C ASP A 72 14.48 6.99 0.82
N GLU A 73 14.70 8.00 1.67
CA GLU A 73 14.33 7.95 3.09
C GLU A 73 12.81 7.86 3.26
N ALA A 74 12.05 8.57 2.45
CA ALA A 74 10.59 8.52 2.49
C ALA A 74 10.09 7.12 2.10
N TYR A 75 10.65 6.53 1.05
CA TYR A 75 10.29 5.17 0.65
C TYR A 75 10.68 4.13 1.71
N ALA A 76 11.85 4.30 2.33
CA ALA A 76 12.28 3.40 3.41
C ALA A 76 11.31 3.46 4.59
N LEU A 77 10.90 4.66 4.98
CA LEU A 77 9.92 4.84 6.05
C LEU A 77 8.57 4.23 5.68
N MET A 78 8.12 4.43 4.44
CA MET A 78 6.85 3.86 3.96
C MET A 78 6.90 2.33 4.00
N THR A 79 7.98 1.71 3.56
CA THR A 79 8.15 0.25 3.60
C THR A 79 8.08 -0.26 5.04
N GLU A 80 8.77 0.40 5.96
CA GLU A 80 8.74 0.02 7.38
C GLU A 80 7.31 0.09 7.92
N LYS A 81 6.58 1.15 7.61
CA LYS A 81 5.20 1.31 8.06
C LYS A 81 4.27 0.26 7.43
N MET A 82 4.44 -0.05 6.15
CA MET A 82 3.63 -1.08 5.49
C MET A 82 3.86 -2.46 6.11
N CYS A 83 5.10 -2.81 6.43
CA CYS A 83 5.40 -4.07 7.11
C CYS A 83 4.75 -4.12 8.49
N SER A 84 4.77 -3.02 9.25
CA SER A 84 4.12 -2.93 10.55
C SER A 84 2.60 -3.09 10.44
N ILE A 85 1.99 -2.48 9.42
CA ILE A 85 0.55 -2.60 9.17
C ILE A 85 0.19 -4.05 8.84
N ALA A 86 0.97 -4.71 7.99
CA ALA A 86 0.72 -6.10 7.63
C ALA A 86 0.78 -7.01 8.87
N GLU A 87 1.74 -6.80 9.74
CA GLU A 87 1.88 -7.59 10.96
C GLU A 87 0.73 -7.33 11.93
N LYS A 88 0.39 -6.09 12.15
CA LYS A 88 -0.64 -5.69 13.10
C LYS A 88 -2.05 -6.04 12.63
N GLU A 89 -2.38 -5.71 11.40
CA GLU A 89 -3.77 -5.83 10.90
C GLU A 89 -4.04 -7.18 10.22
N MET A 90 -3.02 -7.84 9.67
CA MET A 90 -3.21 -9.05 8.87
C MET A 90 -2.47 -10.26 9.43
N LYS A 91 -1.65 -10.06 10.46
CA LYS A 91 -0.81 -11.11 11.05
C LYS A 91 0.13 -11.75 10.03
N ILE A 92 0.67 -10.92 9.14
CA ILE A 92 1.64 -11.34 8.13
C ILE A 92 3.02 -10.88 8.58
N SER A 93 3.97 -11.82 8.64
CA SER A 93 5.35 -11.53 9.00
C SER A 93 6.00 -10.61 7.96
N PRO A 94 6.83 -9.64 8.37
CA PRO A 94 7.49 -8.71 7.43
C PRO A 94 8.28 -9.39 6.32
N ASP A 95 8.80 -10.60 6.53
CA ASP A 95 9.54 -11.34 5.51
C ASP A 95 8.64 -11.93 4.42
N ARG A 96 7.32 -11.75 4.55
CA ARG A 96 6.34 -12.15 3.54
C ARG A 96 5.57 -10.96 2.99
N VAL A 97 6.17 -9.78 3.07
CA VAL A 97 5.61 -8.52 2.59
C VAL A 97 6.52 -7.96 1.51
N TYR A 98 5.95 -7.65 0.35
CA TYR A 98 6.61 -6.83 -0.66
C TYR A 98 5.92 -5.47 -0.72
N VAL A 99 6.73 -4.44 -0.90
CA VAL A 99 6.25 -3.08 -1.17
C VAL A 99 6.99 -2.60 -2.41
N LYS A 100 6.26 -2.25 -3.45
CA LYS A 100 6.88 -1.68 -4.64
C LYS A 100 6.35 -0.28 -4.92
N TYR A 101 7.18 0.54 -5.54
CA TYR A 101 6.90 1.94 -5.79
C TYR A 101 6.97 2.25 -7.27
N GLY A 102 5.95 2.94 -7.78
CA GLY A 102 5.92 3.45 -9.13
C GLY A 102 5.89 4.97 -9.11
N GLU A 103 6.74 5.59 -9.93
CA GLU A 103 6.83 7.05 -10.04
C GLU A 103 6.36 7.45 -11.43
N TYR A 104 5.42 8.38 -11.50
CA TYR A 104 4.78 8.76 -12.76
C TYR A 104 4.92 10.25 -12.98
N THR A 105 5.09 10.62 -14.24
CA THR A 105 5.14 12.02 -14.66
C THR A 105 3.80 12.48 -15.25
N LYS A 106 2.91 11.54 -15.53
CA LYS A 106 1.60 11.82 -16.13
C LYS A 106 0.51 11.20 -15.29
N TRP A 107 -0.49 12.00 -14.96
CA TRP A 107 -1.60 11.57 -14.12
C TRP A 107 -2.85 12.35 -14.49
N GLY A 108 -3.93 11.65 -14.79
CA GLY A 108 -5.19 12.27 -15.19
C GLY A 108 -6.17 12.32 -14.03
N TRP A 109 -6.88 13.43 -13.95
CA TRP A 109 -7.95 13.64 -12.98
C TRP A 109 -8.91 14.71 -13.49
N ASN A 110 -10.19 14.48 -13.35
CA ASN A 110 -11.25 15.47 -13.64
C ASN A 110 -11.11 16.05 -15.06
N ASN A 111 -11.02 15.16 -16.06
CA ASN A 111 -10.92 15.49 -17.48
C ASN A 111 -9.62 16.19 -17.90
N MET A 112 -8.61 16.23 -17.06
CA MET A 112 -7.35 16.91 -17.37
C MET A 112 -6.17 16.11 -16.83
N ASN A 113 -4.97 16.46 -17.26
CA ASN A 113 -3.73 15.88 -16.76
C ASN A 113 -2.95 16.91 -15.98
N PHE A 114 -2.23 16.44 -15.00
CA PHE A 114 -1.31 17.26 -14.22
C PHE A 114 0.04 17.41 -14.88
#